data_5c01050a9b3c9d70d30ce0163b08bcfd
#
_entry.id   5c01050a9b3c9d70d30ce0163b08bcfd
#
_cell.length_a   1.000
_cell.length_b   1.000
_cell.length_c   1.000
_cell.angle_alpha   90.00
_cell.angle_beta   90.00
_cell.angle_gamma   90.00
#
_symmetry.space_group_name_H-M   'P 1'
#
loop_
_entity.id
_entity.type
_entity.pdbx_description
1 polymer ?
#
loop_
_entity_poly.entity_id
_entity_poly.type
_entity_poly.pdbx_seq_one_letter_code
_entity_poly.pdbx_strand_id
1 'polypeptide(L)'
;LERLADLAEAIPTLRRIVLDPIVETPRGTLALSASVHLREAPVECDERASHLTVAPASRVEEVWSAGDRTLTLRALRENDFFRLEAFLDRLSDETKFLRFHTRAPITQAVVSELTQLNYDLENAWGLFEGDEIRAVVRWSADAEGLSAEFGVVVEERFQRLGLASRLMRHIEAEVFSRGVGRLSGLVLRENAGMNRLMTKLGYAANESDEPDSLVWSKTLRYKDFS
;
A
#
# COMPACT_ATOMS: atom_id res chain seq x y z
N LEU A 1 -14.45 -20.62 -2.21
CA LEU A 1 -14.37 -19.44 -1.33
C LEU A 1 -15.30 -19.59 -0.12
N GLU A 2 -16.58 -19.97 -0.30
CA GLU A 2 -17.56 -20.15 0.81
C GLU A 2 -17.00 -21.06 1.92
N ARG A 3 -16.42 -22.21 1.57
CA ARG A 3 -15.82 -23.13 2.56
C ARG A 3 -14.61 -22.57 3.31
N LEU A 4 -13.89 -21.61 2.74
CA LEU A 4 -12.81 -20.91 3.44
C LEU A 4 -13.37 -19.88 4.43
N ALA A 5 -14.51 -19.27 4.10
CA ALA A 5 -15.24 -18.40 5.01
C ALA A 5 -15.77 -19.18 6.21
N ASP A 6 -16.41 -20.33 5.96
CA ASP A 6 -16.90 -21.24 7.01
C ASP A 6 -15.75 -21.70 7.93
N LEU A 7 -14.56 -21.96 7.35
CA LEU A 7 -13.39 -22.36 8.12
C LEU A 7 -12.86 -21.21 9.00
N ALA A 8 -12.88 -19.98 8.49
CA ALA A 8 -12.46 -18.80 9.24
C ALA A 8 -13.40 -18.50 10.41
N GLU A 9 -14.71 -18.74 10.24
CA GLU A 9 -15.69 -18.62 11.32
C GLU A 9 -15.54 -19.74 12.36
N ALA A 10 -15.23 -20.96 11.90
CA ALA A 10 -15.11 -22.13 12.79
C ALA A 10 -13.82 -22.11 13.64
N ILE A 11 -12.78 -21.41 13.21
CA ILE A 11 -11.47 -21.37 13.89
C ILE A 11 -11.15 -19.93 14.35
N PRO A 12 -11.53 -19.53 15.57
CA PRO A 12 -11.32 -18.17 16.08
C PRO A 12 -9.87 -17.71 16.17
N THR A 13 -8.94 -18.65 16.23
CA THR A 13 -7.49 -18.38 16.26
C THR A 13 -6.86 -18.34 14.86
N LEU A 14 -7.63 -18.55 13.80
CA LEU A 14 -7.11 -18.53 12.45
C LEU A 14 -6.64 -17.12 12.10
N ARG A 15 -5.35 -17.00 11.75
CA ARG A 15 -4.73 -15.75 11.32
C ARG A 15 -4.62 -15.66 9.80
N ARG A 16 -4.20 -16.77 9.17
CA ARG A 16 -3.89 -16.78 7.73
C ARG A 16 -3.98 -18.21 7.18
N ILE A 17 -4.50 -18.33 5.97
CA ILE A 17 -4.39 -19.52 5.15
C ILE A 17 -3.68 -19.13 3.86
N VAL A 18 -2.63 -19.86 3.50
CA VAL A 18 -1.94 -19.73 2.22
C VAL A 18 -2.17 -21.00 1.43
N LEU A 19 -2.68 -20.86 0.22
CA LEU A 19 -2.92 -21.95 -0.72
C LEU A 19 -1.99 -21.73 -1.93
N ASP A 20 -0.92 -22.52 -2.03
CA ASP A 20 0.08 -22.33 -3.10
C ASP A 20 0.83 -23.64 -3.39
N PRO A 21 0.98 -24.04 -4.67
CA PRO A 21 0.33 -23.44 -5.83
C PRO A 21 -1.14 -23.86 -5.98
N ILE A 22 -1.91 -23.02 -6.65
CA ILE A 22 -3.28 -23.37 -7.08
C ILE A 22 -3.21 -23.72 -8.57
N VAL A 23 -3.74 -24.88 -8.93
CA VAL A 23 -3.76 -25.36 -10.32
C VAL A 23 -5.19 -25.64 -10.78
N GLU A 24 -5.46 -25.33 -12.04
CA GLU A 24 -6.71 -25.74 -12.68
C GLU A 24 -6.59 -27.16 -13.21
N THR A 25 -7.63 -27.96 -12.98
CA THR A 25 -7.75 -29.32 -13.49
C THR A 25 -9.07 -29.49 -14.21
N PRO A 26 -9.25 -30.53 -15.04
CA PRO A 26 -10.56 -30.85 -15.64
C PRO A 26 -11.69 -31.10 -14.64
N ARG A 27 -11.36 -31.30 -13.36
CA ARG A 27 -12.32 -31.52 -12.24
C ARG A 27 -12.50 -30.29 -11.36
N GLY A 28 -11.89 -29.15 -11.71
CA GLY A 28 -11.94 -27.89 -10.96
C GLY A 28 -10.57 -27.46 -10.43
N THR A 29 -10.59 -26.43 -9.62
CA THR A 29 -9.40 -25.81 -9.03
C THR A 29 -8.91 -26.64 -7.85
N LEU A 30 -7.60 -26.90 -7.80
CA LEU A 30 -6.95 -27.69 -6.75
C LEU A 30 -5.77 -26.90 -6.16
N ALA A 31 -5.73 -26.74 -4.85
CA ALA A 31 -4.54 -26.29 -4.14
C ALA A 31 -3.63 -27.49 -3.85
N LEU A 32 -2.38 -27.42 -4.26
CA LEU A 32 -1.40 -28.51 -4.04
C LEU A 32 -0.76 -28.43 -2.65
N SER A 33 -0.74 -27.27 -2.03
CA SER A 33 -0.27 -27.06 -0.67
C SER A 33 -1.17 -26.06 0.06
N ALA A 34 -1.24 -26.19 1.38
CA ALA A 34 -1.92 -25.26 2.25
C ALA A 34 -1.10 -25.05 3.52
N SER A 35 -0.84 -23.79 3.87
CA SER A 35 -0.25 -23.40 5.14
C SER A 35 -1.29 -22.67 5.98
N VAL A 36 -1.42 -23.05 7.24
CA VAL A 36 -2.37 -22.45 8.19
C VAL A 36 -1.57 -21.81 9.32
N HIS A 37 -1.77 -20.52 9.54
CA HIS A 37 -1.17 -19.77 10.63
C HIS A 37 -2.24 -19.48 11.68
N LEU A 38 -1.94 -19.76 12.92
CA LEU A 38 -2.83 -19.51 14.05
C LEU A 38 -2.25 -18.43 14.96
N ARG A 39 -3.12 -17.69 15.65
CA ARG A 39 -2.75 -16.79 16.75
C ARG A 39 -2.68 -17.55 18.05
N GLU A 40 -1.92 -17.07 19.02
CA GLU A 40 -1.84 -17.65 20.36
C GLU A 40 -3.12 -17.45 21.17
N ALA A 41 -3.92 -16.43 20.85
CA ALA A 41 -5.19 -16.14 21.51
C ALA A 41 -6.32 -15.91 20.50
N PRO A 42 -7.59 -16.25 20.85
CA PRO A 42 -8.75 -15.94 20.03
C PRO A 42 -8.96 -14.42 19.94
N VAL A 43 -9.44 -13.94 18.77
CA VAL A 43 -9.87 -12.56 18.58
C VAL A 43 -11.36 -12.44 18.92
N GLU A 44 -11.77 -11.38 19.63
CA GLU A 44 -13.17 -11.10 19.92
C GLU A 44 -13.98 -10.83 18.64
N CYS A 45 -15.29 -11.12 18.67
CA CYS A 45 -16.15 -11.23 17.48
C CYS A 45 -16.18 -10.01 16.56
N ASP A 46 -16.02 -8.80 17.08
CA ASP A 46 -16.11 -7.57 16.28
C ASP A 46 -14.90 -7.34 15.36
N GLU A 47 -13.76 -7.96 15.66
CA GLU A 47 -12.55 -7.90 14.84
C GLU A 47 -12.50 -8.97 13.75
N ARG A 48 -13.36 -9.99 13.80
CA ARG A 48 -13.35 -11.14 12.86
C ARG A 48 -13.88 -10.81 11.48
N ALA A 49 -14.75 -9.83 11.36
CA ALA A 49 -15.37 -9.45 10.09
C ALA A 49 -14.35 -8.92 9.04
N SER A 50 -13.13 -8.59 9.47
CA SER A 50 -12.10 -8.03 8.61
C SER A 50 -11.11 -9.05 8.03
N HIS A 51 -11.17 -10.34 8.44
CA HIS A 51 -10.14 -11.31 8.08
C HIS A 51 -10.38 -12.06 6.77
N LEU A 52 -11.56 -11.97 6.21
CA LEU A 52 -11.77 -12.38 4.83
C LEU A 52 -11.35 -11.20 3.96
N THR A 53 -10.27 -11.36 3.27
CA THR A 53 -9.58 -10.47 2.33
C THR A 53 -10.48 -9.73 1.32
N VAL A 54 -11.49 -9.07 1.80
CA VAL A 54 -12.12 -7.98 1.06
C VAL A 54 -11.42 -6.75 1.57
N ALA A 55 -10.63 -6.10 0.71
CA ALA A 55 -10.00 -4.85 1.05
C ALA A 55 -10.98 -3.99 1.86
N PRO A 56 -10.76 -3.75 3.18
CA PRO A 56 -11.74 -3.02 4.01
C PRO A 56 -12.04 -1.64 3.43
N ALA A 57 -11.06 -1.09 2.74
CA ALA A 57 -11.11 0.17 2.01
C ALA A 57 -11.69 0.05 0.59
N SER A 58 -12.05 -1.14 0.11
CA SER A 58 -12.46 -1.35 -1.29
C SER A 58 -13.75 -0.64 -1.70
N ARG A 59 -14.46 -0.06 -0.74
CA ARG A 59 -15.71 0.66 -0.97
C ARG A 59 -15.61 2.17 -0.71
N VAL A 60 -14.51 2.66 -0.15
CA VAL A 60 -14.33 4.08 0.07
C VAL A 60 -13.71 4.68 -1.18
N GLU A 61 -14.50 5.45 -1.89
CA GLU A 61 -14.05 6.27 -3.01
C GLU A 61 -14.21 7.74 -2.62
N GLU A 62 -13.12 8.49 -2.70
CA GLU A 62 -13.14 9.92 -2.42
C GLU A 62 -12.90 10.69 -3.71
N VAL A 63 -13.71 11.70 -3.95
CA VAL A 63 -13.51 12.59 -5.10
C VAL A 63 -12.61 13.75 -4.70
N TRP A 64 -11.50 13.90 -5.42
CA TRP A 64 -10.51 14.95 -5.22
C TRP A 64 -10.45 15.90 -6.41
N SER A 65 -10.39 17.19 -6.14
CA SER A 65 -10.11 18.20 -7.18
C SER A 65 -8.62 18.53 -7.22
N ALA A 66 -8.07 18.62 -8.43
CA ALA A 66 -6.69 19.01 -8.70
C ALA A 66 -6.67 20.01 -9.89
N GLY A 67 -6.79 21.29 -9.56
CA GLY A 67 -7.06 22.35 -10.55
C GLY A 67 -8.46 22.18 -11.13
N ASP A 68 -8.56 22.07 -12.43
CA ASP A 68 -9.79 21.81 -13.21
C ASP A 68 -10.13 20.32 -13.37
N ARG A 69 -9.31 19.44 -12.81
CA ARG A 69 -9.42 17.98 -12.94
C ARG A 69 -10.13 17.38 -11.73
N THR A 70 -10.91 16.36 -11.99
CA THR A 70 -11.54 15.52 -10.98
C THR A 70 -10.85 14.17 -10.94
N LEU A 71 -10.38 13.77 -9.76
CA LEU A 71 -9.69 12.52 -9.51
C LEU A 71 -10.47 11.71 -8.48
N THR A 72 -10.45 10.40 -8.61
CA THR A 72 -11.04 9.47 -7.64
C THR A 72 -9.91 8.77 -6.87
N LEU A 73 -9.88 8.92 -5.56
CA LEU A 73 -9.01 8.15 -4.68
C LEU A 73 -9.73 6.86 -4.29
N ARG A 74 -9.11 5.73 -4.53
CA ARG A 74 -9.55 4.42 -4.05
C ARG A 74 -8.39 3.47 -3.82
N ALA A 75 -8.61 2.43 -3.02
CA ALA A 75 -7.63 1.36 -2.84
C ALA A 75 -7.40 0.63 -4.17
N LEU A 76 -6.14 0.26 -4.41
CA LEU A 76 -5.76 -0.64 -5.51
C LEU A 76 -6.26 -2.04 -5.21
N ARG A 77 -6.60 -2.78 -6.27
CA ARG A 77 -7.10 -4.15 -6.23
C ARG A 77 -6.27 -5.01 -7.18
N GLU A 78 -6.36 -6.31 -7.05
CA GLU A 78 -5.67 -7.26 -7.96
C GLU A 78 -5.99 -7.01 -9.44
N ASN A 79 -7.24 -6.62 -9.76
CA ASN A 79 -7.67 -6.33 -11.13
C ASN A 79 -7.13 -4.98 -11.67
N ASP A 80 -6.40 -4.21 -10.87
CA ASP A 80 -5.71 -3.00 -11.32
C ASP A 80 -4.30 -3.27 -11.87
N PHE A 81 -3.87 -4.53 -11.94
CA PHE A 81 -2.56 -4.91 -12.46
C PHE A 81 -2.19 -4.18 -13.76
N PHE A 82 -3.01 -4.31 -14.80
CA PHE A 82 -2.73 -3.68 -16.10
C PHE A 82 -2.82 -2.15 -16.06
N ARG A 83 -3.66 -1.58 -15.18
CA ARG A 83 -3.72 -0.13 -14.97
C ARG A 83 -2.44 0.38 -14.30
N LEU A 84 -1.93 -0.37 -13.33
CA LEU A 84 -0.69 -0.04 -12.63
C LEU A 84 0.52 -0.20 -13.56
N GLU A 85 0.59 -1.29 -14.35
CA GLU A 85 1.62 -1.48 -15.37
C GLU A 85 1.63 -0.29 -16.34
N ALA A 86 0.49 0.05 -16.93
CA ALA A 86 0.37 1.18 -17.85
C ALA A 86 0.71 2.53 -17.18
N PHE A 87 0.41 2.71 -15.90
CA PHE A 87 0.82 3.89 -15.15
C PHE A 87 2.34 3.95 -15.00
N LEU A 88 2.97 2.86 -14.59
CA LEU A 88 4.42 2.80 -14.42
C LEU A 88 5.16 3.00 -15.75
N ASP A 89 4.62 2.50 -16.86
CA ASP A 89 5.20 2.70 -18.19
C ASP A 89 5.19 4.17 -18.62
N ARG A 90 4.17 4.94 -18.21
CA ARG A 90 4.08 6.38 -18.53
C ARG A 90 5.03 7.26 -17.72
N LEU A 91 5.54 6.78 -16.59
CA LEU A 91 6.50 7.53 -15.79
C LEU A 91 7.84 7.67 -16.51
N SER A 92 8.49 8.80 -16.35
CA SER A 92 9.86 8.99 -16.81
C SER A 92 10.84 8.06 -16.08
N ASP A 93 11.97 7.76 -16.70
CA ASP A 93 13.03 6.97 -16.07
C ASP A 93 13.54 7.61 -14.78
N GLU A 94 13.56 8.95 -14.74
CA GLU A 94 13.92 9.72 -13.54
C GLU A 94 12.91 9.49 -12.41
N THR A 95 11.60 9.59 -12.68
CA THR A 95 10.57 9.35 -11.67
C THR A 95 10.58 7.90 -11.19
N LYS A 96 10.80 6.94 -12.09
CA LYS A 96 10.98 5.52 -11.72
C LYS A 96 12.19 5.34 -10.80
N PHE A 97 13.32 5.91 -11.18
CA PHE A 97 14.54 5.83 -10.38
C PHE A 97 14.36 6.44 -8.99
N LEU A 98 13.80 7.65 -8.91
CA LEU A 98 13.52 8.32 -7.64
C LEU A 98 12.54 7.53 -6.74
N ARG A 99 11.70 6.68 -7.32
CA ARG A 99 10.72 5.87 -6.57
C ARG A 99 11.22 4.50 -6.18
N PHE A 100 11.96 3.83 -7.07
CA PHE A 100 12.34 2.42 -6.90
C PHE A 100 13.85 2.25 -6.59
N HIS A 101 14.61 3.33 -6.61
CA HIS A 101 16.07 3.37 -6.35
C HIS A 101 16.86 2.44 -7.29
N THR A 102 16.30 2.13 -8.44
CA THR A 102 16.92 1.28 -9.46
C THR A 102 16.63 1.80 -10.87
N ARG A 103 17.57 1.59 -11.76
CA ARG A 103 17.39 1.83 -13.21
C ARG A 103 17.03 0.56 -13.97
N ALA A 104 16.90 -0.56 -13.25
CA ALA A 104 16.43 -1.81 -13.84
C ALA A 104 14.97 -1.66 -14.33
N PRO A 105 14.58 -2.33 -15.41
CA PRO A 105 13.20 -2.35 -15.86
C PRO A 105 12.26 -2.85 -14.76
N ILE A 106 11.11 -2.20 -14.61
CA ILE A 106 10.05 -2.68 -13.72
C ILE A 106 9.42 -3.90 -14.39
N THR A 107 9.58 -5.06 -13.75
CA THR A 107 9.05 -6.32 -14.27
C THR A 107 7.61 -6.54 -13.84
N GLN A 108 6.91 -7.43 -14.53
CA GLN A 108 5.55 -7.84 -14.15
C GLN A 108 5.51 -8.45 -12.72
N ALA A 109 6.59 -9.07 -12.26
CA ALA A 109 6.70 -9.55 -10.89
C ALA A 109 6.59 -8.39 -9.87
N VAL A 110 7.28 -7.28 -10.11
CA VAL A 110 7.17 -6.06 -9.27
C VAL A 110 5.75 -5.49 -9.31
N VAL A 111 5.12 -5.43 -10.50
CA VAL A 111 3.73 -4.95 -10.61
C VAL A 111 2.78 -5.85 -9.83
N SER A 112 3.00 -7.18 -9.90
CA SER A 112 2.22 -8.18 -9.14
C SER A 112 2.35 -7.97 -7.63
N GLU A 113 3.56 -7.78 -7.11
CA GLU A 113 3.80 -7.48 -5.69
C GLU A 113 3.13 -6.17 -5.24
N LEU A 114 3.01 -5.20 -6.13
CA LEU A 114 2.35 -3.92 -5.84
C LEU A 114 0.82 -3.99 -5.87
N THR A 115 0.24 -5.06 -6.40
CA THR A 115 -1.22 -5.27 -6.51
C THR A 115 -1.75 -6.44 -5.68
N GLN A 116 -0.91 -7.44 -5.39
CA GLN A 116 -1.26 -8.57 -4.53
C GLN A 116 -0.95 -8.26 -3.07
N LEU A 117 -1.79 -7.42 -2.47
CA LEU A 117 -1.56 -6.86 -1.15
C LEU A 117 -2.06 -7.80 -0.04
N ASN A 118 -1.29 -7.91 1.03
CA ASN A 118 -1.76 -8.42 2.30
C ASN A 118 -2.39 -7.28 3.11
N TYR A 119 -3.67 -7.03 2.92
CA TYR A 119 -4.38 -5.89 3.51
C TYR A 119 -4.35 -5.82 5.05
N ASP A 120 -3.92 -6.87 5.74
CA ASP A 120 -3.69 -6.83 7.19
C ASP A 120 -2.45 -6.01 7.55
N LEU A 121 -1.42 -6.04 6.69
CA LEU A 121 -0.11 -5.43 6.96
C LEU A 121 0.26 -4.35 5.94
N GLU A 122 -0.51 -4.18 4.86
CA GLU A 122 -0.18 -3.23 3.81
C GLU A 122 -1.43 -2.75 3.07
N ASN A 123 -1.34 -1.59 2.46
CA ASN A 123 -2.36 -1.11 1.54
C ASN A 123 -1.73 -0.17 0.49
N ALA A 124 -2.39 -0.05 -0.65
CA ALA A 124 -2.03 0.89 -1.69
C ALA A 124 -3.27 1.63 -2.19
N TRP A 125 -3.13 2.93 -2.38
CA TRP A 125 -4.18 3.80 -2.88
C TRP A 125 -3.77 4.41 -4.20
N GLY A 126 -4.67 4.37 -5.18
CA GLY A 126 -4.52 5.02 -6.46
C GLY A 126 -5.40 6.25 -6.59
N LEU A 127 -4.85 7.32 -7.18
CA LEU A 127 -5.64 8.43 -7.69
C LEU A 127 -5.91 8.19 -9.18
N PHE A 128 -7.18 8.14 -9.54
CA PHE A 128 -7.66 7.82 -10.88
C PHE A 128 -8.26 9.05 -11.56
N GLU A 129 -7.91 9.28 -12.82
CA GLU A 129 -8.64 10.14 -13.74
C GLU A 129 -9.37 9.23 -14.74
N GLY A 130 -10.68 9.07 -14.57
CA GLY A 130 -11.39 7.97 -15.22
C GLY A 130 -10.82 6.61 -14.80
N ASP A 131 -10.41 5.81 -15.76
CA ASP A 131 -9.82 4.49 -15.54
C ASP A 131 -8.29 4.49 -15.38
N GLU A 132 -7.64 5.64 -15.55
CA GLU A 132 -6.19 5.73 -15.55
C GLU A 132 -5.65 6.18 -14.19
N ILE A 133 -4.65 5.45 -13.67
CA ILE A 133 -3.92 5.85 -12.46
C ILE A 133 -3.03 7.06 -12.78
N ARG A 134 -3.05 8.07 -11.89
CA ARG A 134 -2.23 9.29 -11.95
C ARG A 134 -1.25 9.42 -10.79
N ALA A 135 -1.56 8.76 -9.69
CA ALA A 135 -0.66 8.70 -8.56
C ALA A 135 -0.94 7.44 -7.75
N VAL A 136 0.07 6.95 -7.05
CA VAL A 136 -0.03 5.81 -6.13
C VAL A 136 0.68 6.14 -4.84
N VAL A 137 0.07 5.80 -3.72
CA VAL A 137 0.73 5.76 -2.41
C VAL A 137 0.51 4.37 -1.81
N ARG A 138 1.54 3.84 -1.16
CA ARG A 138 1.51 2.54 -0.48
C ARG A 138 2.13 2.67 0.89
N TRP A 139 1.67 1.86 1.81
CA TRP A 139 2.35 1.57 3.07
C TRP A 139 2.38 0.06 3.31
N SER A 140 3.42 -0.39 4.05
CA SER A 140 3.61 -1.78 4.44
C SER A 140 4.15 -1.82 5.86
N ALA A 141 3.43 -2.47 6.79
CA ALA A 141 3.84 -2.60 8.17
C ALA A 141 4.82 -3.76 8.37
N ASP A 142 5.63 -3.65 9.43
CA ASP A 142 6.41 -4.77 9.94
C ASP A 142 5.49 -5.90 10.45
N ALA A 143 6.09 -7.07 10.73
CA ALA A 143 5.34 -8.24 11.18
C ALA A 143 4.65 -8.02 12.53
N GLU A 144 5.17 -7.13 13.34
CA GLU A 144 4.64 -6.76 14.66
C GLU A 144 3.54 -5.70 14.56
N GLY A 145 3.40 -5.02 13.42
CA GLY A 145 2.43 -3.95 13.21
C GLY A 145 2.75 -2.67 13.99
N LEU A 146 4.00 -2.46 14.39
CA LEU A 146 4.41 -1.30 15.19
C LEU A 146 4.92 -0.15 14.35
N SER A 147 5.54 -0.43 13.21
CA SER A 147 6.02 0.55 12.25
C SER A 147 5.63 0.17 10.82
N ALA A 148 5.55 1.16 9.95
CA ALA A 148 5.28 0.93 8.53
C ALA A 148 6.23 1.75 7.65
N GLU A 149 6.45 1.25 6.44
CA GLU A 149 7.16 1.95 5.39
C GLU A 149 6.19 2.49 4.35
N PHE A 150 6.47 3.67 3.80
CA PHE A 150 5.67 4.26 2.75
C PHE A 150 6.41 4.36 1.42
N GLY A 151 5.64 4.43 0.36
CA GLY A 151 6.12 4.84 -0.94
C GLY A 151 5.05 5.62 -1.68
N VAL A 152 5.42 6.73 -2.31
CA VAL A 152 4.51 7.57 -3.08
C VAL A 152 5.11 7.92 -4.43
N VAL A 153 4.30 7.92 -5.46
CA VAL A 153 4.68 8.37 -6.80
C VAL A 153 3.50 9.09 -7.47
N VAL A 154 3.80 10.17 -8.18
CA VAL A 154 2.83 11.00 -8.90
C VAL A 154 3.33 11.20 -10.33
N GLU A 155 2.49 10.93 -11.33
CA GLU A 155 2.79 11.19 -12.74
C GLU A 155 3.18 12.67 -12.93
N GLU A 156 4.19 12.98 -13.74
CA GLU A 156 4.84 14.29 -13.86
C GLU A 156 3.83 15.43 -14.10
N ARG A 157 2.82 15.17 -14.95
CA ARG A 157 1.79 16.17 -15.28
C ARG A 157 0.86 16.51 -14.11
N PHE A 158 0.87 15.69 -13.07
CA PHE A 158 0.07 15.84 -11.86
C PHE A 158 0.91 16.25 -10.64
N GLN A 159 2.22 16.40 -10.82
CA GLN A 159 3.10 16.89 -9.77
C GLN A 159 2.83 18.38 -9.48
N ARG A 160 3.30 18.85 -8.30
CA ARG A 160 3.14 20.23 -7.82
C ARG A 160 1.69 20.71 -7.63
N LEU A 161 0.70 19.81 -7.73
CA LEU A 161 -0.70 20.06 -7.41
C LEU A 161 -1.07 19.71 -5.95
N GLY A 162 -0.07 19.41 -5.11
CA GLY A 162 -0.28 19.04 -3.72
C GLY A 162 -0.76 17.61 -3.48
N LEU A 163 -0.91 16.78 -4.53
CA LEU A 163 -1.47 15.44 -4.44
C LEU A 163 -0.63 14.53 -3.55
N ALA A 164 0.70 14.53 -3.68
CA ALA A 164 1.56 13.72 -2.82
C ALA A 164 1.38 14.06 -1.33
N SER A 165 1.23 15.35 -1.00
CA SER A 165 0.98 15.79 0.38
C SER A 165 -0.36 15.27 0.93
N ARG A 166 -1.41 15.26 0.09
CA ARG A 166 -2.74 14.75 0.49
C ARG A 166 -2.72 13.23 0.62
N LEU A 167 -2.07 12.52 -0.31
CA LEU A 167 -1.89 11.06 -0.26
C LEU A 167 -1.13 10.62 0.99
N MET A 168 -0.04 11.31 1.32
CA MET A 168 0.72 11.01 2.54
C MET A 168 -0.13 11.18 3.81
N ARG A 169 -0.91 12.27 3.91
CA ARG A 169 -1.82 12.47 5.05
C ARG A 169 -2.91 11.42 5.12
N HIS A 170 -3.41 10.97 3.97
CA HIS A 170 -4.41 9.91 3.91
C HIS A 170 -3.86 8.62 4.51
N ILE A 171 -2.66 8.17 4.09
CA ILE A 171 -2.05 6.95 4.66
C ILE A 171 -1.57 7.16 6.11
N GLU A 172 -1.14 8.36 6.53
CA GLU A 172 -0.84 8.65 7.93
C GLU A 172 -2.06 8.37 8.82
N ALA A 173 -3.25 8.84 8.41
CA ALA A 173 -4.49 8.61 9.15
C ALA A 173 -4.89 7.14 9.15
N GLU A 174 -4.79 6.46 8.01
CA GLU A 174 -5.09 5.02 7.91
C GLU A 174 -4.15 4.19 8.78
N VAL A 175 -2.84 4.38 8.66
CA VAL A 175 -1.80 3.66 9.40
C VAL A 175 -2.00 3.87 10.91
N PHE A 176 -2.29 5.11 11.33
CA PHE A 176 -2.57 5.42 12.74
C PHE A 176 -3.84 4.73 13.23
N SER A 177 -4.92 4.70 12.43
CA SER A 177 -6.17 4.02 12.80
C SER A 177 -6.01 2.50 12.99
N ARG A 178 -4.97 1.92 12.38
CA ARG A 178 -4.60 0.51 12.54
C ARG A 178 -3.66 0.23 13.73
N GLY A 179 -3.35 1.27 14.52
CA GLY A 179 -2.50 1.16 15.69
C GLY A 179 -0.99 1.22 15.41
N VAL A 180 -0.59 1.47 14.17
CA VAL A 180 0.82 1.62 13.79
C VAL A 180 1.32 3.00 14.23
N GLY A 181 2.32 3.04 15.10
CA GLY A 181 2.79 4.27 15.74
C GLY A 181 3.86 5.05 14.96
N ARG A 182 4.47 4.45 13.94
CA ARG A 182 5.57 5.06 13.19
C ARG A 182 5.44 4.81 11.70
N LEU A 183 5.63 5.86 10.91
CA LEU A 183 5.68 5.77 9.46
C LEU A 183 7.05 6.27 8.97
N SER A 184 7.71 5.50 8.12
CA SER A 184 9.05 5.81 7.60
C SER A 184 9.14 5.55 6.09
N GLY A 185 10.17 6.08 5.45
CA GLY A 185 10.46 5.79 4.06
C GLY A 185 11.87 6.21 3.68
N LEU A 186 12.47 5.44 2.79
CA LEU A 186 13.76 5.72 2.20
C LEU A 186 13.61 6.70 1.05
N VAL A 187 14.44 7.75 1.03
CA VAL A 187 14.39 8.79 0.00
C VAL A 187 15.80 9.15 -0.42
N LEU A 188 16.06 9.12 -1.72
CA LEU A 188 17.35 9.55 -2.26
C LEU A 188 17.64 11.01 -1.89
N ARG A 189 18.89 11.30 -1.52
CA ARG A 189 19.34 12.68 -1.17
C ARG A 189 19.11 13.67 -2.32
N GLU A 190 19.26 13.22 -3.55
CA GLU A 190 19.01 14.02 -4.75
C GLU A 190 17.51 14.28 -5.03
N ASN A 191 16.60 13.52 -4.41
CA ASN A 191 15.15 13.75 -4.57
C ASN A 191 14.70 14.98 -3.77
N ALA A 192 15.12 16.17 -4.25
CA ALA A 192 14.81 17.45 -3.59
C ALA A 192 13.29 17.68 -3.41
N GLY A 193 12.46 17.16 -4.32
CA GLY A 193 11.00 17.26 -4.24
C GLY A 193 10.44 16.52 -3.03
N MET A 194 10.85 15.27 -2.89
CA MET A 194 10.39 14.41 -1.79
C MET A 194 10.97 14.86 -0.45
N ASN A 195 12.25 15.23 -0.40
CA ASN A 195 12.89 15.75 0.80
C ASN A 195 12.17 17.00 1.34
N ARG A 196 11.80 17.96 0.48
CA ARG A 196 10.96 19.10 0.89
C ARG A 196 9.58 18.69 1.37
N LEU A 197 8.95 17.70 0.72
CA LEU A 197 7.65 17.21 1.13
C LEU A 197 7.72 16.59 2.53
N MET A 198 8.71 15.77 2.82
CA MET A 198 8.90 15.13 4.13
C MET A 198 9.10 16.18 5.23
N THR A 199 9.96 17.18 5.00
CA THR A 199 10.14 18.29 5.93
C THR A 199 8.81 19.02 6.20
N LYS A 200 8.04 19.33 5.13
CA LYS A 200 6.74 20.01 5.25
C LYS A 200 5.71 19.20 6.03
N LEU A 201 5.75 17.88 5.94
CA LEU A 201 4.84 16.97 6.65
C LEU A 201 5.29 16.65 8.09
N GLY A 202 6.43 17.20 8.51
CA GLY A 202 6.95 17.02 9.87
C GLY A 202 7.67 15.71 10.12
N TYR A 203 8.18 15.08 9.06
CA TYR A 203 9.10 13.94 9.19
C TYR A 203 10.48 14.41 9.59
N ALA A 204 11.19 13.60 10.35
CA ALA A 204 12.59 13.79 10.70
C ALA A 204 13.48 12.95 9.78
N ALA A 205 14.56 13.57 9.28
CA ALA A 205 15.57 12.89 8.49
C ALA A 205 16.57 12.18 9.39
N ASN A 206 16.92 10.96 9.06
CA ASN A 206 17.96 10.16 9.70
C ASN A 206 18.90 9.61 8.62
N GLU A 207 20.13 9.33 9.01
CA GLU A 207 21.07 8.64 8.13
C GLU A 207 20.57 7.23 7.79
N SER A 208 20.90 6.79 6.60
CA SER A 208 20.60 5.46 6.08
C SER A 208 21.89 4.66 5.92
N ASP A 209 21.78 3.34 5.95
CA ASP A 209 22.88 2.43 5.58
C ASP A 209 23.24 2.58 4.10
N GLU A 210 22.33 3.12 3.28
CA GLU A 210 22.58 3.50 1.89
C GLU A 210 23.13 4.93 1.83
N PRO A 211 24.37 5.16 1.34
CA PRO A 211 25.03 6.48 1.39
C PRO A 211 24.27 7.59 0.66
N ASP A 212 23.58 7.24 -0.43
CA ASP A 212 22.86 8.19 -1.27
C ASP A 212 21.41 8.45 -0.84
N SER A 213 21.02 7.87 0.32
CA SER A 213 19.65 7.92 0.82
C SER A 213 19.55 8.52 2.21
N LEU A 214 18.33 8.92 2.58
CA LEU A 214 17.93 9.30 3.94
C LEU A 214 16.70 8.49 4.34
N VAL A 215 16.64 8.06 5.59
CA VAL A 215 15.41 7.53 6.18
C VAL A 215 14.61 8.68 6.79
N TRP A 216 13.48 9.00 6.19
CA TRP A 216 12.52 9.93 6.76
C TRP A 216 11.52 9.19 7.62
N SER A 217 11.32 9.63 8.85
CA SER A 217 10.40 8.98 9.78
C SER A 217 9.58 9.97 10.59
N LYS A 218 8.34 9.56 10.92
CA LYS A 218 7.41 10.32 11.74
C LYS A 218 6.73 9.40 12.74
N THR A 219 6.73 9.78 14.01
CA THR A 219 5.88 9.15 15.03
C THR A 219 4.50 9.76 14.91
N LEU A 220 3.49 8.91 14.67
CA LEU A 220 2.10 9.33 14.53
C LEU A 220 1.46 9.47 15.93
N ARG A 221 0.73 10.55 16.15
CA ARG A 221 0.10 10.87 17.44
C ARG A 221 -1.32 11.39 17.20
N TYR A 222 -2.20 11.20 18.17
CA TYR A 222 -3.59 11.64 18.10
C TYR A 222 -3.74 13.12 17.70
N LYS A 223 -2.86 14.00 18.21
CA LYS A 223 -2.85 15.43 17.88
C LYS A 223 -2.56 15.77 16.42
N ASP A 224 -2.04 14.82 15.65
CA ASP A 224 -1.73 15.03 14.24
C ASP A 224 -2.98 14.90 13.35
N PHE A 225 -4.11 14.44 13.93
CA PHE A 225 -5.37 14.14 13.25
C PHE A 225 -6.59 14.86 13.86
N SER A 226 -6.40 15.73 14.88
CA SER A 226 -7.43 16.54 15.53
C SER A 226 -7.62 17.91 14.89
#